data_59865c82e9e6067551d1af953f9ead15
#
_entry.id   59865c82e9e6067551d1af953f9ead15
#
_cell.length_a   1.000
_cell.length_b   1.000
_cell.length_c   1.000
_cell.angle_alpha   90.00
_cell.angle_beta   90.00
_cell.angle_gamma   90.00
#
_symmetry.space_group_name_H-M   'P 1'
#
loop_
_entity.id
_entity.type
_entity.pdbx_description
1 polymer ?
#
loop_
_entity_poly.entity_id
_entity_poly.type
_entity_poly.pdbx_seq_one_letter_code
_entity_poly.pdbx_strand_id
1 'polypeptide(L)'
;MPRESTRIITLPGGESAFYMEYKGEREHKGRSLVAFLSDYVLIDLETTGLEPSYDEIIEIGAIRVENGKQAATYQTFVKPEYPIDEFITELTGITNEMAADAPSIQDVLPGFLEFIGD
;
A
#
# COMPACT_ATOMS: atom_id res chain seq x y z
N MET A 1 -20.00 -2.58 5.68
CA MET A 1 -19.30 -1.99 4.52
C MET A 1 -18.68 -3.05 3.65
N PRO A 2 -18.89 -2.99 2.35
CA PRO A 2 -18.23 -3.92 1.45
C PRO A 2 -16.71 -3.75 1.53
N ARG A 3 -16.01 -4.87 1.49
CA ARG A 3 -14.55 -4.88 1.50
C ARG A 3 -14.04 -5.60 0.26
N GLU A 4 -13.09 -4.97 -0.37
CA GLU A 4 -12.30 -5.61 -1.41
C GLU A 4 -10.94 -5.97 -0.80
N SER A 5 -10.48 -7.15 -1.09
CA SER A 5 -9.13 -7.56 -0.72
C SER A 5 -8.39 -8.07 -1.94
N THR A 6 -7.13 -7.71 -2.04
CA THR A 6 -6.24 -8.21 -3.08
C THR A 6 -5.30 -9.23 -2.46
N ARG A 7 -5.21 -10.39 -3.07
CA ARG A 7 -4.28 -11.43 -2.64
C ARG A 7 -3.30 -11.74 -3.75
N ILE A 8 -2.07 -11.98 -3.37
CA ILE A 8 -1.00 -12.36 -4.27
C ILE A 8 -0.61 -13.79 -3.98
N ILE A 9 -0.55 -14.59 -5.02
CA ILE A 9 -0.08 -15.98 -4.94
C ILE A 9 1.12 -16.15 -5.87
N THR A 10 2.07 -17.00 -5.47
CA THR A 10 3.20 -17.37 -6.29
C THR A 10 2.89 -18.70 -6.98
N LEU A 11 3.04 -18.73 -8.28
CA LEU A 11 2.81 -19.90 -9.10
C LEU A 11 4.08 -20.75 -9.21
N PRO A 12 3.95 -22.03 -9.58
CA PRO A 12 5.11 -22.83 -9.96
C PRO A 12 5.91 -22.13 -11.07
N GLY A 13 7.22 -22.01 -10.89
CA GLY A 13 8.09 -21.28 -11.83
C GLY A 13 8.39 -19.84 -11.42
N GLY A 14 7.86 -19.37 -10.29
CA GLY A 14 8.17 -18.06 -9.74
C GLY A 14 7.33 -16.91 -10.28
N GLU A 15 6.34 -17.20 -11.14
CA GLU A 15 5.38 -16.20 -11.58
C GLU A 15 4.42 -15.83 -10.47
N SER A 16 3.94 -14.58 -10.49
CA SER A 16 2.97 -14.09 -9.52
C SER A 16 1.61 -13.87 -10.17
N ALA A 17 0.57 -14.16 -9.41
CA ALA A 17 -0.80 -13.84 -9.80
C ALA A 17 -1.47 -13.07 -8.67
N PHE A 18 -2.43 -12.23 -9.00
CA PHE A 18 -3.27 -11.61 -8.00
C PHE A 18 -4.74 -11.79 -8.36
N TYR A 19 -5.58 -11.76 -7.34
CA TYR A 19 -7.02 -11.70 -7.52
C TYR A 19 -7.62 -10.75 -6.50
N MET A 20 -8.73 -10.15 -6.87
CA MET A 20 -9.51 -9.29 -6.00
C MET A 20 -10.74 -10.05 -5.55
N GLU A 21 -10.93 -10.13 -4.24
CA GLU A 21 -12.07 -10.78 -3.64
C GLU A 21 -12.94 -9.73 -2.96
N TYR A 22 -14.18 -9.69 -3.34
CA TYR A 22 -15.15 -8.80 -2.73
C TYR A 22 -15.86 -9.53 -1.58
N LYS A 23 -15.75 -8.96 -0.39
CA LYS A 23 -16.37 -9.52 0.82
C LYS A 23 -17.45 -8.58 1.33
N GLY A 24 -18.66 -8.76 0.86
CA GLY A 24 -19.80 -7.96 1.24
C GLY A 24 -20.90 -8.03 0.19
N GLU A 25 -21.99 -7.34 0.47
CA GLU A 25 -23.09 -7.25 -0.47
C GLU A 25 -23.14 -5.84 -1.08
N ARG A 26 -23.42 -5.80 -2.34
CA ARG A 26 -23.67 -4.56 -3.07
C ARG A 26 -24.71 -4.80 -4.16
N GLU A 27 -25.39 -3.75 -4.52
CA GLU A 27 -26.47 -3.79 -5.51
C GLU A 27 -25.99 -4.31 -6.86
N HIS A 28 -24.82 -3.86 -7.28
CA HIS A 28 -24.22 -4.30 -8.54
C HIS A 28 -22.91 -5.02 -8.25
N LYS A 29 -22.95 -6.34 -8.36
CA LYS A 29 -21.76 -7.17 -8.17
C LYS A 29 -20.91 -7.15 -9.43
N GLY A 30 -19.63 -6.81 -9.26
CA GLY A 30 -18.66 -6.95 -10.30
C GLY A 30 -18.25 -8.42 -10.52
N ARG A 31 -17.39 -8.63 -11.45
CA ARG A 31 -16.78 -9.94 -11.70
C ARG A 31 -15.59 -10.14 -10.76
N SER A 32 -15.42 -11.35 -10.29
CA SER A 32 -14.13 -11.76 -9.70
C SER A 32 -13.09 -11.79 -10.84
N LEU A 33 -11.98 -11.14 -10.61
CA LEU A 33 -10.89 -11.10 -11.57
C LEU A 33 -9.72 -11.90 -11.03
N VAL A 34 -9.30 -12.91 -11.80
CA VAL A 34 -8.02 -13.58 -11.60
C VAL A 34 -7.17 -13.24 -12.83
N ALA A 35 -6.02 -12.62 -12.59
CA ALA A 35 -5.12 -12.21 -13.66
C ALA A 35 -3.69 -12.62 -13.34
N PHE A 36 -2.94 -12.94 -14.40
CA PHE A 36 -1.52 -13.23 -14.33
C PHE A 36 -0.79 -12.02 -14.89
N LEU A 37 0.00 -11.36 -14.05
CA LEU A 37 0.76 -10.19 -14.44
C LEU A 37 2.24 -10.46 -14.26
N SER A 38 3.02 -10.05 -15.24
CA SER A 38 4.48 -10.10 -15.15
C SER A 38 5.06 -8.79 -14.60
N ASP A 39 4.38 -7.69 -14.84
CA ASP A 39 4.86 -6.37 -14.48
C ASP A 39 3.79 -5.65 -13.64
N TYR A 40 4.16 -5.25 -12.44
CA TYR A 40 3.26 -4.50 -11.55
C TYR A 40 4.05 -3.86 -10.40
N VAL A 41 3.38 -2.94 -9.70
CA VAL A 41 3.87 -2.40 -8.43
C VAL A 41 2.90 -2.79 -7.34
N LEU A 42 3.44 -3.39 -6.29
CA LEU A 42 2.70 -3.70 -5.07
C LEU A 42 2.91 -2.54 -4.10
N ILE A 43 1.83 -1.99 -3.56
CA ILE A 43 1.88 -0.85 -2.63
C ILE A 43 1.21 -1.25 -1.33
N ASP A 44 1.86 -0.91 -0.21
CA ASP A 44 1.32 -1.02 1.13
C ASP A 44 1.49 0.31 1.86
N LEU A 45 0.43 0.77 2.51
CA LEU A 45 0.42 2.03 3.24
C LEU A 45 0.08 1.79 4.70
N GLU A 46 0.78 2.50 5.59
CA GLU A 46 0.33 2.68 6.97
C GLU A 46 -0.21 4.10 7.12
N THR A 47 -1.34 4.22 7.80
CA THR A 47 -2.04 5.49 7.94
C THR A 47 -2.47 5.71 9.39
N THR A 48 -2.86 6.94 9.71
CA THR A 48 -3.40 7.27 11.03
C THR A 48 -4.85 6.83 11.23
N GLY A 49 -5.51 6.36 10.19
CA GLY A 49 -6.88 5.88 10.24
C GLY A 49 -7.44 5.62 8.84
N LEU A 50 -8.74 5.41 8.77
CA LEU A 50 -9.42 4.98 7.55
C LEU A 50 -10.18 6.09 6.84
N GLU A 51 -10.14 7.31 7.35
CA GLU A 51 -10.89 8.44 6.79
C GLU A 51 -9.99 9.30 5.91
N PRO A 52 -10.12 9.19 4.57
CA PRO A 52 -9.23 9.90 3.64
C PRO A 52 -9.26 11.42 3.75
N SER A 53 -10.35 11.98 4.30
CA SER A 53 -10.50 13.43 4.39
C SER A 53 -9.61 14.07 5.47
N TYR A 54 -9.17 13.31 6.47
CA TYR A 54 -8.32 13.86 7.53
C TYR A 54 -7.22 12.90 8.05
N ASP A 55 -7.32 11.62 7.77
CA ASP A 55 -6.25 10.71 8.15
C ASP A 55 -5.07 10.81 7.18
N GLU A 56 -3.88 10.53 7.69
CA GLU A 56 -2.63 10.79 7.00
C GLU A 56 -1.84 9.50 6.77
N ILE A 57 -1.09 9.47 5.69
CA ILE A 57 -0.12 8.40 5.42
C ILE A 57 1.10 8.64 6.31
N ILE A 58 1.57 7.60 6.98
CA ILE A 58 2.77 7.64 7.83
C ILE A 58 3.87 6.69 7.39
N GLU A 59 3.58 5.75 6.51
CA GLU A 59 4.59 4.92 5.86
C GLU A 59 4.10 4.49 4.48
N ILE A 60 5.02 4.45 3.52
CA ILE A 60 4.79 3.90 2.18
C ILE A 60 5.81 2.80 1.94
N GLY A 61 5.31 1.62 1.60
CA GLY A 61 6.13 0.52 1.10
C GLY A 61 5.69 0.14 -0.30
N ALA A 62 6.62 -0.16 -1.17
CA ALA A 62 6.30 -0.61 -2.51
C ALA A 62 7.35 -1.57 -3.06
N ILE A 63 6.91 -2.47 -3.91
CA ILE A 63 7.77 -3.43 -4.60
C ILE A 63 7.40 -3.37 -6.07
N ARG A 64 8.40 -3.13 -6.91
CA ARG A 64 8.24 -3.24 -8.36
C ARG A 64 8.59 -4.66 -8.79
N VAL A 65 7.69 -5.28 -9.54
CA VAL A 65 7.88 -6.61 -10.10
C VAL A 65 7.92 -6.48 -11.62
N GLU A 66 8.96 -7.03 -12.23
CA GLU A 66 9.17 -7.04 -13.67
C GLU A 66 9.50 -8.46 -14.11
N ASN A 67 8.83 -8.92 -15.15
CA ASN A 67 8.96 -10.29 -15.65
C ASN A 67 8.75 -11.35 -14.53
N GLY A 68 7.79 -11.09 -13.65
CA GLY A 68 7.47 -11.97 -12.53
C GLY A 68 8.48 -11.97 -11.39
N LYS A 69 9.47 -11.10 -11.41
CA LYS A 69 10.55 -11.05 -10.43
C LYS A 69 10.64 -9.67 -9.77
N GLN A 70 11.00 -9.65 -8.50
CA GLN A 70 11.23 -8.41 -7.78
C GLN A 70 12.42 -7.65 -8.39
N ALA A 71 12.14 -6.45 -8.90
CA ALA A 71 13.14 -5.61 -9.55
C ALA A 71 13.65 -4.49 -8.64
N ALA A 72 12.77 -3.88 -7.84
CA ALA A 72 13.12 -2.78 -6.94
C ALA A 72 12.16 -2.70 -5.77
N THR A 73 12.63 -2.09 -4.68
CA THR A 73 11.81 -1.82 -3.50
C THR A 73 11.90 -0.34 -3.15
N TYR A 74 10.85 0.16 -2.51
CA TYR A 74 10.76 1.51 -2.01
C TYR A 74 10.17 1.45 -0.60
N GLN A 75 10.71 2.24 0.30
CA GLN A 75 10.15 2.38 1.64
C GLN A 75 10.52 3.75 2.20
N THR A 76 9.54 4.43 2.79
CA THR A 76 9.79 5.65 3.54
C THR A 76 8.73 5.85 4.62
N PHE A 77 9.13 6.39 5.76
CA PHE A 77 8.19 7.00 6.67
C PHE A 77 7.79 8.37 6.13
N VAL A 78 6.62 8.82 6.53
CA VAL A 78 6.09 10.13 6.15
C VAL A 78 5.70 10.87 7.42
N LYS A 79 6.16 12.09 7.55
CA LYS A 79 5.85 12.91 8.71
C LYS A 79 4.41 13.45 8.61
N PRO A 80 3.51 13.07 9.55
CA PRO A 80 2.16 13.62 9.55
C PRO A 80 2.14 15.05 10.12
N GLU A 81 1.08 15.78 9.83
CA GLU A 81 0.86 17.12 10.41
C GLU A 81 0.47 17.05 11.89
N TYR A 82 -0.24 15.99 12.26
CA TYR A 82 -0.71 15.79 13.64
C TYR A 82 0.00 14.60 14.28
N PRO A 83 0.16 14.60 15.61
CA PRO A 83 0.79 13.48 16.29
C PRO A 83 0.07 12.16 16.04
N ILE A 84 0.84 11.09 15.95
CA ILE A 84 0.33 9.72 15.87
C ILE A 84 -0.17 9.34 17.25
N ASP A 85 -1.43 8.88 17.37
CA ASP A 85 -1.95 8.46 18.64
C ASP A 85 -1.41 7.07 19.05
N GLU A 86 -1.55 6.77 20.34
CA GLU A 86 -1.00 5.55 20.92
C GLU A 86 -1.60 4.29 20.29
N PHE A 87 -2.89 4.31 19.96
CA PHE A 87 -3.56 3.18 19.32
C PHE A 87 -2.92 2.86 17.96
N ILE A 88 -2.64 3.87 17.17
CA ILE A 88 -1.99 3.70 15.86
C ILE A 88 -0.55 3.21 16.03
N THR A 89 0.18 3.73 16.99
CA THR A 89 1.53 3.25 17.30
C THR A 89 1.51 1.76 17.70
N GLU A 90 0.57 1.34 18.51
CA GLU A 90 0.43 -0.07 18.87
C GLU A 90 0.09 -0.95 17.66
N LEU A 91 -0.78 -0.45 16.78
CA LEU A 91 -1.22 -1.19 15.60
C LEU A 91 -0.13 -1.32 14.53
N THR A 92 0.60 -0.25 14.28
CA THR A 92 1.56 -0.16 13.16
C THR A 92 3.02 -0.35 13.58
N GLY A 93 3.33 -0.13 14.85
CA GLY A 93 4.69 -0.08 15.34
C GLY A 93 5.40 1.25 15.07
N ILE A 94 4.73 2.21 14.45
CA ILE A 94 5.32 3.50 14.09
C ILE A 94 5.09 4.50 15.21
N THR A 95 6.18 5.05 15.75
CA THR A 95 6.16 6.02 16.83
C THR A 95 6.29 7.44 16.30
N ASN A 96 5.92 8.42 17.13
CA ASN A 96 6.14 9.83 16.80
C ASN A 96 7.62 10.14 16.58
N GLU A 97 8.51 9.50 17.35
CA GLU A 97 9.95 9.67 17.18
C GLU A 97 10.44 9.18 15.82
N MET A 98 9.92 8.05 15.35
CA MET A 98 10.28 7.50 14.03
C MET A 98 9.84 8.43 12.91
N ALA A 99 8.70 9.07 13.05
CA ALA A 99 8.14 9.96 12.04
C ALA A 99 8.67 11.39 12.13
N ALA A 100 9.30 11.79 13.25
CA ALA A 100 9.69 13.17 13.50
C ALA A 100 10.65 13.75 12.47
N ASP A 101 11.59 12.93 11.99
CA ASP A 101 12.59 13.34 11.01
C ASP A 101 12.27 12.88 9.59
N ALA A 102 11.08 12.31 9.39
CA ALA A 102 10.67 11.85 8.07
C ALA A 102 10.26 13.04 7.17
N PRO A 103 10.35 12.86 5.85
CA PRO A 103 9.88 13.89 4.91
C PRO A 103 8.35 14.00 4.95
N SER A 104 7.84 15.16 4.53
CA SER A 104 6.40 15.38 4.38
C SER A 104 5.87 14.61 3.17
N ILE A 105 4.54 14.43 3.12
CA ILE A 105 3.91 13.79 1.96
C ILE A 105 4.16 14.55 0.66
N GLN A 106 4.22 15.88 0.71
CA GLN A 106 4.51 16.71 -0.44
C GLN A 106 5.93 16.47 -0.98
N ASP A 107 6.87 16.21 -0.08
CA ASP A 107 8.27 15.91 -0.49
C ASP A 107 8.42 14.47 -1.00
N VAL A 108 7.60 13.54 -0.48
CA VAL A 108 7.66 12.11 -0.84
C VAL A 108 7.01 11.82 -2.19
N LEU A 109 5.89 12.46 -2.48
CA LEU A 109 5.05 12.11 -3.63
C LEU A 109 5.79 12.11 -4.98
N PRO A 110 6.61 13.11 -5.33
CA PRO A 110 7.29 13.08 -6.62
C PRO A 110 8.15 11.84 -6.84
N GLY A 111 8.98 11.49 -5.84
CA GLY A 111 9.84 10.30 -5.92
C GLY A 111 9.05 8.99 -5.91
N PHE A 112 7.98 8.93 -5.14
CA PHE A 112 7.12 7.76 -5.11
C PHE A 112 6.39 7.54 -6.44
N LEU A 113 5.85 8.59 -7.04
CA LEU A 113 5.20 8.52 -8.35
C LEU A 113 6.19 8.12 -9.44
N GLU A 114 7.43 8.61 -9.37
CA GLU A 114 8.50 8.18 -10.27
C GLU A 114 8.80 6.70 -10.11
N PHE A 115 8.83 6.21 -8.87
CA PHE A 115 9.04 4.79 -8.58
C PHE A 115 7.94 3.91 -9.18
N ILE A 116 6.69 4.32 -9.07
CA ILE A 116 5.55 3.59 -9.64
C ILE A 116 5.68 3.54 -11.17
N GLY A 117 6.05 4.66 -11.77
CA GLY A 117 6.14 4.78 -13.22
C GLY A 117 4.76 4.84 -13.89
N ASP A 118 4.73 4.45 -15.13
CA ASP A 118 3.51 4.48 -15.94
C ASP A 118 2.70 3.19 -15.81
#